data_8f70bc2ba15b5b40dafd2f430c01c479
#
_entry.id   8f70bc2ba15b5b40dafd2f430c01c479
#
_cell.length_a   1.000
_cell.length_b   1.000
_cell.length_c   1.000
_cell.angle_alpha   90.00
_cell.angle_beta   90.00
_cell.angle_gamma   90.00
#
_symmetry.space_group_name_H-M   'P 1'
#
loop_
_entity.id
_entity.type
_entity.pdbx_description
1 polymer ?
#
loop_
_entity_poly.entity_id
_entity_poly.type
_entity_poly.pdbx_seq_one_letter_code
_entity_poly.pdbx_strand_id
1 'polypeptide(L)'
;MQDAFLTERSLRYDIKGRKYIDTPSKYYFEDLGLRNARLNFRQSEKTHLMENLIYNELRLRGFAVDVGQVTINTKNADGKSERKHLDVDFVCNKGYERIYIQSAFALLTEEKQEQEFNSLRRIKDNKQKIVIMGGLQPTYKNNDGI
;
A
#
# COMPACT_ATOMS: atom_id res chain seq x y z
N MET A 1 12.80 -17.37 8.16
CA MET A 1 11.36 -17.45 7.79
C MET A 1 11.14 -17.28 6.29
N GLN A 2 11.91 -16.43 5.62
CA GLN A 2 11.84 -16.25 4.16
C GLN A 2 12.29 -17.50 3.40
N ASP A 3 13.36 -18.15 3.84
CA ASP A 3 13.88 -19.39 3.22
C ASP A 3 12.94 -20.60 3.35
N ALA A 4 11.96 -20.53 4.25
CA ALA A 4 10.92 -21.55 4.42
C ALA A 4 9.62 -21.19 3.69
N PHE A 5 9.63 -20.16 2.82
CA PHE A 5 8.46 -19.65 2.09
C PHE A 5 7.27 -19.28 3.00
N LEU A 6 7.54 -18.90 4.24
CA LEU A 6 6.51 -18.47 5.18
C LEU A 6 6.17 -16.98 5.06
N THR A 7 7.15 -16.20 4.61
CA THR A 7 7.01 -14.76 4.40
C THR A 7 7.68 -14.32 3.10
N GLU A 8 7.08 -13.40 2.41
CA GLU A 8 7.66 -12.74 1.25
C GLU A 8 8.03 -11.30 1.59
N ARG A 9 9.18 -10.85 1.10
CA ARG A 9 9.70 -9.50 1.30
C ARG A 9 9.24 -8.60 0.16
N SER A 10 8.59 -7.49 0.49
CA SER A 10 8.27 -6.41 -0.44
C SER A 10 9.23 -5.24 -0.24
N LEU A 11 9.90 -4.85 -1.31
CA LEU A 11 10.89 -3.77 -1.29
C LEU A 11 10.19 -2.41 -1.33
N ARG A 12 10.87 -1.37 -0.86
CA ARG A 12 10.36 0.00 -0.94
C ARG A 12 10.83 0.67 -2.23
N TYR A 13 9.89 1.26 -2.95
CA TYR A 13 10.11 1.91 -4.24
C TYR A 13 9.72 3.39 -4.19
N ASP A 14 10.68 4.28 -4.47
CA ASP A 14 10.41 5.70 -4.67
C ASP A 14 9.77 5.92 -6.03
N ILE A 15 8.46 6.22 -6.01
CA ILE A 15 7.67 6.37 -7.23
C ILE A 15 8.15 7.57 -8.06
N LYS A 16 8.51 8.68 -7.41
CA LYS A 16 9.00 9.89 -8.07
C LYS A 16 10.44 9.73 -8.57
N GLY A 17 11.31 9.18 -7.73
CA GLY A 17 12.72 8.94 -8.05
C GLY A 17 12.94 7.73 -8.95
N ARG A 18 11.94 6.88 -9.13
CA ARG A 18 11.98 5.64 -9.94
C ARG A 18 13.13 4.70 -9.55
N LYS A 19 13.33 4.54 -8.24
CA LYS A 19 14.40 3.71 -7.69
C LYS A 19 13.98 3.00 -6.41
N TYR A 20 14.61 1.88 -6.12
CA TYR A 20 14.47 1.24 -4.82
C TYR A 20 15.21 2.04 -3.74
N ILE A 21 14.63 2.03 -2.55
CA ILE A 21 15.17 2.73 -1.39
C ILE A 21 15.62 1.68 -0.36
N ASP A 22 16.79 1.86 0.19
CA ASP A 22 17.31 1.03 1.27
C ASP A 22 16.73 1.47 2.63
N THR A 23 15.43 1.22 2.79
CA THR A 23 14.66 1.49 4.00
C THR A 23 13.99 0.20 4.46
N PRO A 24 13.40 0.14 5.66
CA PRO A 24 12.75 -1.07 6.13
C PRO A 24 11.73 -1.60 5.12
N SER A 25 11.91 -2.85 4.71
CA SER A 25 10.98 -3.56 3.83
C SER A 25 9.75 -4.02 4.62
N LYS A 26 8.62 -4.18 3.94
CA LYS A 26 7.48 -4.90 4.52
C LYS A 26 7.61 -6.40 4.26
N TYR A 27 7.06 -7.20 5.16
CA TYR A 27 7.01 -8.66 5.05
C TYR A 27 5.57 -9.12 5.13
N TYR A 28 5.16 -9.94 4.19
CA TYR A 28 3.82 -10.51 4.12
C TYR A 28 3.88 -12.01 4.31
N PHE A 29 2.96 -12.56 5.09
CA PHE A 29 2.83 -13.99 5.27
C PHE A 29 2.06 -14.59 4.10
N GLU A 30 2.53 -15.70 3.57
CA GLU A 30 1.82 -16.45 2.53
C GLU A 30 0.53 -17.08 3.08
N ASP A 31 0.55 -17.51 4.34
CA ASP A 31 -0.59 -18.09 5.04
C ASP A 31 -0.96 -17.23 6.28
N LEU A 32 -2.14 -16.63 6.25
CA LEU A 32 -2.65 -15.81 7.36
C LEU A 32 -3.04 -16.65 8.58
N GLY A 33 -3.44 -17.91 8.39
CA GLY A 33 -3.69 -18.85 9.49
C GLY A 33 -2.43 -19.15 10.26
N LEU A 34 -1.34 -19.42 9.56
CA LEU A 34 -0.02 -19.63 10.15
C LEU A 34 0.48 -18.36 10.88
N ARG A 35 0.30 -17.19 10.27
CA ARG A 35 0.58 -15.89 10.92
C ARG A 35 -0.15 -15.78 12.25
N ASN A 36 -1.46 -15.99 12.23
CA ASN A 36 -2.29 -15.84 13.41
C ASN A 36 -1.94 -16.85 14.51
N ALA A 37 -1.68 -18.12 14.14
CA ALA A 37 -1.21 -19.15 15.06
C ALA A 37 0.13 -18.76 15.71
N ARG A 38 1.08 -18.23 14.94
CA ARG A 38 2.38 -17.76 15.43
C ARG A 38 2.22 -16.60 16.44
N LEU A 39 1.24 -15.75 16.25
CA LEU A 39 0.91 -14.64 17.15
C LEU A 39 -0.05 -15.04 18.28
N ASN A 40 -0.30 -16.34 18.46
CA ASN A 40 -1.27 -16.88 19.42
C ASN A 40 -2.64 -16.21 19.33
N PHE A 41 -3.06 -15.80 18.14
CA PHE A 41 -4.33 -15.09 17.84
C PHE A 41 -4.53 -13.79 18.64
N ARG A 42 -3.46 -13.22 19.19
CA ARG A 42 -3.53 -12.02 20.04
C ARG A 42 -3.57 -10.69 19.29
N GLN A 43 -3.13 -10.68 18.04
CA GLN A 43 -3.08 -9.48 17.19
C GLN A 43 -3.83 -9.71 15.89
N SER A 44 -5.14 -9.54 15.92
CA SER A 44 -5.93 -9.54 14.70
C SER A 44 -6.29 -8.10 14.30
N GLU A 45 -5.29 -7.31 13.92
CA GLU A 45 -5.54 -6.02 13.31
C GLU A 45 -6.07 -6.22 11.90
N LYS A 46 -7.37 -5.98 11.73
CA LYS A 46 -8.09 -6.21 10.46
C LYS A 46 -7.45 -5.47 9.28
N THR A 47 -6.89 -4.30 9.52
CA THR A 47 -6.17 -3.52 8.51
C THR A 47 -4.96 -4.28 7.97
N HIS A 48 -4.10 -4.81 8.85
CA HIS A 48 -2.93 -5.57 8.44
C HIS A 48 -3.28 -6.92 7.81
N LEU A 49 -4.35 -7.56 8.27
CA LEU A 49 -4.84 -8.80 7.65
C LEU A 49 -5.35 -8.55 6.23
N MET A 50 -6.10 -7.46 6.04
CA MET A 50 -6.60 -7.05 4.72
C MET A 50 -5.44 -6.70 3.78
N GLU A 51 -4.47 -5.93 4.25
CA GLU A 51 -3.28 -5.58 3.46
C GLU A 51 -2.53 -6.84 3.03
N ASN A 52 -2.29 -7.78 3.95
CA ASN A 52 -1.62 -9.05 3.62
C ASN A 52 -2.45 -9.90 2.64
N LEU A 53 -3.77 -9.95 2.79
CA LEU A 53 -4.65 -10.67 1.86
C LEU A 53 -4.57 -10.09 0.45
N ILE A 54 -4.62 -8.76 0.33
CA ILE A 54 -4.49 -8.06 -0.94
C ILE A 54 -3.13 -8.35 -1.58
N TYR A 55 -2.05 -8.30 -0.79
CA TYR A 55 -0.71 -8.66 -1.27
C TYR A 55 -0.69 -10.06 -1.89
N ASN A 56 -1.18 -11.06 -1.16
CA ASN A 56 -1.20 -12.45 -1.63
C ASN A 56 -2.02 -12.60 -2.92
N GLU A 57 -3.20 -11.95 -3.00
CA GLU A 57 -4.04 -11.98 -4.19
C GLU A 57 -3.34 -11.34 -5.41
N LEU A 58 -2.64 -10.23 -5.21
CA LEU A 58 -1.87 -9.57 -6.28
C LEU A 58 -0.74 -10.47 -6.78
N ARG A 59 -0.05 -11.16 -5.87
CA ARG A 59 1.00 -12.13 -6.23
C ARG A 59 0.43 -13.32 -7.01
N LEU A 60 -0.72 -13.86 -6.58
CA LEU A 60 -1.41 -14.94 -7.30
C LEU A 60 -1.81 -14.53 -8.72
N ARG A 61 -2.17 -13.27 -8.93
CA ARG A 61 -2.47 -12.70 -10.25
C ARG A 61 -1.23 -12.43 -11.10
N GLY A 62 -0.03 -12.69 -10.57
CA GLY A 62 1.25 -12.58 -11.28
C GLY A 62 1.83 -11.17 -11.30
N PHE A 63 1.42 -10.28 -10.38
CA PHE A 63 2.07 -8.99 -10.21
C PHE A 63 3.36 -9.12 -9.40
N ALA A 64 4.39 -8.37 -9.80
CA ALA A 64 5.47 -7.99 -8.91
C ALA A 64 4.99 -6.82 -8.05
N VAL A 65 5.07 -6.97 -6.71
CA VAL A 65 4.46 -6.04 -5.77
C VAL A 65 5.51 -5.45 -4.85
N ASP A 66 5.62 -4.12 -4.88
CA ASP A 66 6.51 -3.33 -4.04
C ASP A 66 5.68 -2.38 -3.15
N VAL A 67 6.26 -1.91 -2.05
CA VAL A 67 5.71 -0.82 -1.24
C VAL A 67 6.11 0.50 -1.88
N GLY A 68 5.13 1.37 -2.17
CA GLY A 68 5.39 2.67 -2.76
C GLY A 68 5.72 3.75 -1.74
N GLN A 69 6.51 4.74 -2.16
CA GLN A 69 6.74 5.96 -1.41
C GLN A 69 6.70 7.17 -2.34
N VAL A 70 5.97 8.22 -1.93
CA VAL A 70 5.92 9.50 -2.63
C VAL A 70 6.48 10.59 -1.72
N THR A 71 7.50 11.28 -2.18
CA THR A 71 8.07 12.42 -1.44
C THR A 71 7.38 13.71 -1.84
N ILE A 72 6.88 14.43 -0.84
CA ILE A 72 6.28 15.76 -1.00
C ILE A 72 7.06 16.80 -0.19
N ASN A 73 7.10 18.04 -0.67
CA ASN A 73 7.61 19.15 0.08
C ASN A 73 6.45 19.86 0.76
N THR A 74 6.50 19.97 2.07
CA THR A 74 5.54 20.70 2.90
C THR A 74 6.26 21.85 3.60
N LYS A 75 5.51 22.81 4.14
CA LYS A 75 6.05 23.81 5.06
C LYS A 75 5.68 23.40 6.48
N ASN A 76 6.63 23.42 7.39
CA ASN A 76 6.38 23.22 8.82
C ASN A 76 5.72 24.46 9.44
N ALA A 77 5.39 24.41 10.73
CA ALA A 77 4.78 25.51 11.48
C ALA A 77 5.62 26.81 11.44
N ASP A 78 6.95 26.69 11.30
CA ASP A 78 7.90 27.80 11.21
C ASP A 78 8.09 28.33 9.77
N GLY A 79 7.34 27.82 8.79
CA GLY A 79 7.43 28.19 7.39
C GLY A 79 8.62 27.60 6.63
N LYS A 80 9.45 26.77 7.26
CA LYS A 80 10.59 26.10 6.64
C LYS A 80 10.11 24.92 5.78
N SER A 81 10.74 24.73 4.61
CA SER A 81 10.46 23.58 3.75
C SER A 81 10.88 22.28 4.41
N GLU A 82 9.96 21.35 4.52
CA GLU A 82 10.17 20.01 5.06
C GLU A 82 9.78 18.95 4.02
N ARG A 83 10.58 17.89 3.95
CA ARG A 83 10.27 16.73 3.12
C ARG A 83 9.43 15.75 3.92
N LYS A 84 8.23 15.45 3.43
CA LYS A 84 7.36 14.43 3.99
C LYS A 84 7.26 13.26 3.01
N HIS A 85 7.29 12.04 3.55
CA HIS A 85 7.09 10.82 2.78
C HIS A 85 5.67 10.31 3.02
N LEU A 86 4.97 10.00 1.94
CA LEU A 86 3.67 9.36 1.95
C LEU A 86 3.84 7.94 1.41
N ASP A 87 3.37 6.97 2.15
CA ASP A 87 3.40 5.58 1.72
C ASP A 87 2.22 5.28 0.78
N VAL A 88 2.47 4.42 -0.18
CA VAL A 88 1.48 3.76 -1.04
C VAL A 88 1.63 2.27 -0.77
N ASP A 89 0.55 1.61 -0.36
CA ASP A 89 0.64 0.23 0.09
C ASP A 89 1.24 -0.68 -0.97
N PHE A 90 0.79 -0.55 -2.23
CA PHE A 90 1.27 -1.41 -3.30
C PHE A 90 1.55 -0.66 -4.60
N VAL A 91 2.74 -0.90 -5.15
CA VAL A 91 3.12 -0.62 -6.53
C VAL A 91 3.17 -1.95 -7.26
N CYS A 92 2.20 -2.20 -8.12
CA CYS A 92 2.02 -3.47 -8.80
C CYS A 92 2.48 -3.37 -10.24
N ASN A 93 3.41 -4.24 -10.65
CA ASN A 93 3.94 -4.28 -12.00
C ASN A 93 3.69 -5.66 -12.62
N LYS A 94 3.18 -5.69 -13.87
CA LYS A 94 3.01 -6.91 -14.64
C LYS A 94 3.21 -6.59 -16.14
N GLY A 95 4.32 -7.00 -16.70
CA GLY A 95 4.70 -6.60 -18.05
C GLY A 95 4.80 -5.07 -18.16
N TYR A 96 3.99 -4.48 -19.05
CA TYR A 96 3.92 -3.02 -19.26
C TYR A 96 2.89 -2.32 -18.36
N GLU A 97 2.10 -3.10 -17.63
CA GLU A 97 1.08 -2.61 -16.73
C GLU A 97 1.69 -2.19 -15.40
N ARG A 98 1.28 -1.03 -14.91
CA ARG A 98 1.56 -0.56 -13.54
C ARG A 98 0.29 -0.02 -12.92
N ILE A 99 0.01 -0.46 -11.70
CA ILE A 99 -1.15 -0.03 -10.91
C ILE A 99 -0.64 0.37 -9.53
N TYR A 100 -1.23 1.41 -8.96
CA TYR A 100 -1.00 1.82 -7.57
C TYR A 100 -2.25 1.51 -6.74
N ILE A 101 -2.06 0.85 -5.62
CA ILE A 101 -3.16 0.42 -4.77
C ILE A 101 -2.92 0.88 -3.34
N GLN A 102 -3.97 1.43 -2.74
CA GLN A 102 -4.05 1.73 -1.31
C GLN A 102 -5.12 0.85 -0.69
N SER A 103 -4.86 0.30 0.50
CA SER A 103 -5.83 -0.50 1.24
C SER A 103 -6.42 0.31 2.38
N ALA A 104 -7.74 0.30 2.53
CA ALA A 104 -8.43 1.00 3.60
C ALA A 104 -9.53 0.11 4.18
N PHE A 105 -9.37 -0.40 5.40
CA PHE A 105 -10.34 -1.30 6.00
C PHE A 105 -11.69 -0.61 6.22
N ALA A 106 -11.69 0.66 6.62
CA ALA A 106 -12.89 1.48 6.78
C ALA A 106 -12.56 2.95 6.55
N LEU A 107 -13.34 3.60 5.70
CA LEU A 107 -13.29 5.04 5.45
C LEU A 107 -14.47 5.71 6.16
N LEU A 108 -14.42 5.75 7.48
CA LEU A 108 -15.52 6.21 8.33
C LEU A 108 -15.69 7.73 8.35
N THR A 109 -14.64 8.49 8.00
CA THR A 109 -14.66 9.95 8.00
C THR A 109 -14.02 10.49 6.73
N GLU A 110 -14.46 11.71 6.33
CA GLU A 110 -13.86 12.42 5.19
C GLU A 110 -12.35 12.64 5.36
N GLU A 111 -11.90 12.92 6.58
CA GLU A 111 -10.48 13.10 6.89
C GLU A 111 -9.65 11.84 6.60
N LYS A 112 -10.16 10.66 6.97
CA LYS A 112 -9.50 9.39 6.65
C LYS A 112 -9.51 9.12 5.15
N GLN A 113 -10.62 9.40 4.47
CA GLN A 113 -10.68 9.31 3.02
C GLN A 113 -9.60 10.19 2.37
N GLU A 114 -9.52 11.44 2.77
CA GLU A 114 -8.51 12.37 2.26
C GLU A 114 -7.08 11.89 2.50
N GLN A 115 -6.79 11.29 3.66
CA GLN A 115 -5.47 10.71 3.95
C GLN A 115 -5.12 9.56 3.00
N GLU A 116 -6.03 8.61 2.81
CA GLU A 116 -5.80 7.44 1.96
C GLU A 116 -5.67 7.82 0.48
N PHE A 117 -6.49 8.76 0.02
CA PHE A 117 -6.39 9.25 -1.37
C PHE A 117 -5.20 10.18 -1.62
N ASN A 118 -4.69 10.87 -0.58
CA ASN A 118 -3.66 11.88 -0.74
C ASN A 118 -2.36 11.32 -1.34
N SER A 119 -1.91 10.15 -0.90
CA SER A 119 -0.71 9.50 -1.45
C SER A 119 -0.85 9.23 -2.94
N LEU A 120 -1.99 8.69 -3.38
CA LEU A 120 -2.28 8.39 -4.78
C LEU A 120 -2.42 9.66 -5.64
N ARG A 121 -3.06 10.71 -5.13
CA ARG A 121 -3.19 12.01 -5.83
C ARG A 121 -1.84 12.68 -6.09
N ARG A 122 -0.84 12.41 -5.26
CA ARG A 122 0.52 12.95 -5.43
C ARG A 122 1.34 12.24 -6.49
N ILE A 123 0.89 11.10 -6.98
CA ILE A 123 1.50 10.39 -8.11
C ILE A 123 1.07 11.07 -9.42
N LYS A 124 2.03 11.73 -10.07
CA LYS A 124 1.78 12.52 -11.29
C LYS A 124 2.06 11.70 -12.56
N ASP A 125 1.39 10.57 -12.71
CA ASP A 125 1.39 9.79 -13.93
C ASP A 125 -0.04 9.38 -14.31
N ASN A 126 -0.19 8.79 -15.50
CA ASN A 126 -1.46 8.34 -16.05
C ASN A 126 -1.80 6.89 -15.73
N LYS A 127 -1.08 6.27 -14.78
CA LYS A 127 -1.31 4.90 -14.38
C LYS A 127 -2.53 4.78 -13.48
N GLN A 128 -3.16 3.62 -13.50
CA GLN A 128 -4.34 3.34 -12.70
C GLN A 128 -4.02 3.44 -11.20
N LYS A 129 -4.93 4.05 -10.47
CA LYS A 129 -4.88 4.22 -9.01
C LYS A 129 -6.16 3.67 -8.44
N ILE A 130 -6.05 2.81 -7.43
CA ILE A 130 -7.18 2.08 -6.85
C ILE A 130 -7.09 2.18 -5.33
N VAL A 131 -8.23 2.41 -4.69
CA VAL A 131 -8.39 2.20 -3.24
C VAL A 131 -9.27 0.98 -3.04
N ILE A 132 -8.75 -0.02 -2.35
CA ILE A 132 -9.50 -1.20 -1.97
C ILE A 132 -10.04 -1.00 -0.56
N MET A 133 -11.36 -1.00 -0.44
CA MET A 133 -12.05 -0.80 0.84
C MET A 133 -12.57 -2.12 1.40
N GLY A 134 -12.52 -2.26 2.72
CA GLY A 134 -13.18 -3.36 3.42
C GLY A 134 -14.69 -3.18 3.41
N GLY A 135 -15.43 -4.32 3.38
CA GLY A 135 -16.89 -4.32 3.41
C GLY A 135 -17.56 -4.45 2.04
N LEU A 136 -18.89 -4.54 2.06
CA LEU A 136 -19.72 -4.68 0.87
C LEU A 136 -20.14 -3.29 0.38
N GLN A 137 -19.30 -2.68 -0.44
CA GLN A 137 -19.62 -1.40 -1.07
C GLN A 137 -19.55 -1.52 -2.59
N PRO A 138 -20.42 -0.81 -3.35
CA PRO A 138 -20.32 -0.79 -4.80
C PRO A 138 -19.02 -0.10 -5.23
N THR A 139 -18.42 -0.62 -6.29
CA THR A 139 -17.28 0.04 -6.92
C THR A 139 -17.72 1.35 -7.55
N TYR A 140 -17.02 2.42 -7.26
CA TYR A 140 -17.26 3.72 -7.88
C TYR A 140 -15.93 4.38 -8.27
N LYS A 141 -16.01 5.39 -9.11
CA LYS A 141 -14.87 6.20 -9.51
C LYS A 141 -15.08 7.62 -9.01
N ASN A 142 -14.11 8.13 -8.26
CA ASN A 142 -14.19 9.49 -7.75
C ASN A 142 -13.81 10.54 -8.82
N ASN A 143 -13.87 11.83 -8.48
CA ASN A 143 -13.54 12.94 -9.38
C ASN A 143 -12.05 12.94 -9.82
N ASP A 144 -11.17 12.30 -9.07
CA ASP A 144 -9.74 12.16 -9.39
C ASP A 144 -9.47 10.97 -10.30
N GLY A 145 -10.48 10.16 -10.60
CA GLY A 145 -10.37 8.96 -11.41
C GLY A 145 -9.80 7.74 -10.66
N ILE A 146 -9.80 7.79 -9.32
CA ILE A 146 -9.37 6.72 -8.42
C ILE A 146 -10.56 5.85 -8.06
#